data_47b839ac96f5a4ed86e3e91af688b515
#
_entry.id   47b839ac96f5a4ed86e3e91af688b515
#
_cell.length_a   1.000
_cell.length_b   1.000
_cell.length_c   1.000
_cell.angle_alpha   90.00
_cell.angle_beta   90.00
_cell.angle_gamma   90.00
#
_symmetry.space_group_name_H-M   'P 1'
#
loop_
_entity.id
_entity.type
_entity.pdbx_description
1 polymer ?
#
loop_
_entity_poly.entity_id
_entity_poly.type
_entity_poly.pdbx_seq_one_letter_code
_entity_poly.pdbx_strand_id
1 'polypeptide(L)'
;MIIAFTGYAGAGKSAAAKILVENGWTRAKFAAPLKNMLRSLLQDQGVIPELIEEMIEGRLKESPSPLLNGRTPRHAMQTLGTEWGRTCIDEDLWVDAAMRSVSGPTVFDDCRFPNEAAA
;
A
#
# COMPACT_ATOMS: atom_id res chain seq x y z
N MET A 1 -20.60 -1.32 0.79
CA MET A 1 -20.27 -1.40 -0.65
C MET A 1 -18.78 -1.11 -0.83
N ILE A 2 -18.14 -1.83 -1.74
CA ILE A 2 -16.71 -1.68 -2.01
C ILE A 2 -16.54 -1.45 -3.50
N ILE A 3 -15.70 -0.46 -3.86
CA ILE A 3 -15.31 -0.20 -5.24
C ILE A 3 -13.79 -0.29 -5.33
N ALA A 4 -13.28 -1.02 -6.32
CA ALA A 4 -11.85 -1.12 -6.58
C ALA A 4 -11.54 -0.61 -7.99
N PHE A 5 -10.54 0.26 -8.11
CA PHE A 5 -10.06 0.76 -9.39
C PHE A 5 -8.76 0.07 -9.76
N THR A 6 -8.67 -0.39 -11.01
CA THR A 6 -7.49 -1.03 -11.59
C THR A 6 -6.95 -0.17 -12.72
N GLY A 7 -5.74 -0.47 -13.16
CA GLY A 7 -5.11 0.20 -14.29
C GLY A 7 -3.75 0.79 -13.94
N TYR A 8 -3.14 1.43 -14.93
CA TYR A 8 -1.83 2.04 -14.76
C TYR A 8 -1.92 3.37 -14.01
N ALA A 9 -0.83 3.77 -13.39
CA ALA A 9 -0.71 5.08 -12.78
C ALA A 9 -1.04 6.16 -13.83
N GLY A 10 -1.85 7.15 -13.46
CA GLY A 10 -2.27 8.20 -14.38
C GLY A 10 -3.50 7.87 -15.22
N ALA A 11 -4.11 6.70 -15.05
CA ALA A 11 -5.30 6.29 -15.80
C ALA A 11 -6.63 6.83 -15.20
N GLY A 12 -6.55 7.87 -14.37
CA GLY A 12 -7.73 8.49 -13.78
C GLY A 12 -8.22 7.84 -12.49
N LYS A 13 -7.54 6.83 -11.98
CA LYS A 13 -7.95 6.13 -10.75
C LYS A 13 -8.04 7.07 -9.55
N SER A 14 -7.02 7.90 -9.36
CA SER A 14 -6.98 8.81 -8.21
C SER A 14 -8.06 9.88 -8.28
N ALA A 15 -8.36 10.39 -9.48
CA ALA A 15 -9.42 11.39 -9.66
C ALA A 15 -10.79 10.79 -9.35
N ALA A 16 -11.05 9.56 -9.84
CA ALA A 16 -12.31 8.87 -9.57
C ALA A 16 -12.47 8.57 -8.08
N ALA A 17 -11.41 8.08 -7.43
CA ALA A 17 -11.43 7.81 -5.98
C ALA A 17 -11.68 9.09 -5.18
N LYS A 18 -11.08 10.21 -5.58
CA LYS A 18 -11.27 11.50 -4.93
C LYS A 18 -12.73 11.93 -4.94
N ILE A 19 -13.41 11.75 -6.08
CA ILE A 19 -14.84 12.08 -6.19
C ILE A 19 -15.66 11.27 -5.20
N LEU A 20 -15.39 9.98 -5.05
CA LEU A 20 -16.09 9.13 -4.09
C LEU A 20 -15.82 9.55 -2.65
N VAL A 21 -14.57 9.89 -2.32
CA VAL A 21 -14.22 10.36 -0.98
C VAL A 21 -14.97 11.65 -0.64
N GLU A 22 -15.11 12.57 -1.59
CA GLU A 22 -15.87 13.80 -1.43
C GLU A 22 -17.36 13.52 -1.18
N ASN A 23 -17.84 12.34 -1.55
CA ASN A 23 -19.23 11.90 -1.35
C ASN A 23 -19.38 10.94 -0.16
N GLY A 24 -18.44 10.95 0.77
CA GLY A 24 -18.53 10.18 2.01
C GLY A 24 -17.94 8.78 1.98
N TRP A 25 -17.28 8.39 0.90
CA TRP A 25 -16.60 7.09 0.81
C TRP A 25 -15.26 7.12 1.52
N THR A 26 -14.89 6.01 2.15
CA THR A 26 -13.57 5.85 2.75
C THR A 26 -12.57 5.35 1.70
N ARG A 27 -11.42 6.01 1.62
CA ARG A 27 -10.34 5.57 0.74
C ARG A 27 -9.45 4.59 1.47
N ALA A 28 -9.18 3.44 0.86
CA ALA A 28 -8.32 2.42 1.44
C ALA A 28 -7.36 1.89 0.37
N LYS A 29 -6.29 1.25 0.82
CA LYS A 29 -5.27 0.68 -0.07
C LYS A 29 -4.90 -0.73 0.40
N PHE A 30 -4.77 -1.65 -0.55
CA PHE A 30 -4.28 -2.99 -0.24
C PHE A 30 -2.85 -2.97 0.29
N ALA A 31 -2.05 -1.99 -0.14
CA ALA A 31 -0.67 -1.85 0.28
C ALA A 31 -0.48 -1.17 1.65
N ALA A 32 -1.53 -0.64 2.26
CA ALA A 32 -1.42 0.09 3.52
C ALA A 32 -0.77 -0.73 4.65
N PRO A 33 -1.15 -1.99 4.89
CA PRO A 33 -0.53 -2.78 5.96
C PRO A 33 0.98 -2.98 5.77
N LEU A 34 1.42 -3.32 4.56
CA LEU A 34 2.84 -3.55 4.32
C LEU A 34 3.66 -2.25 4.44
N LYS A 35 3.10 -1.13 4.05
CA LYS A 35 3.75 0.16 4.24
C LYS A 35 3.88 0.50 5.72
N ASN A 36 2.85 0.20 6.52
CA ASN A 36 2.89 0.40 7.96
C ASN A 36 3.93 -0.51 8.64
N MET A 37 4.11 -1.72 8.13
CA MET A 37 5.16 -2.61 8.62
C MET A 37 6.54 -2.01 8.38
N LEU A 38 6.77 -1.45 7.19
CA LEU A 38 8.04 -0.79 6.88
C LEU A 38 8.22 0.49 7.72
N ARG A 39 7.15 1.24 7.96
CA ARG A 39 7.19 2.41 8.83
C ARG A 39 7.66 2.02 10.24
N SER A 40 7.14 0.93 10.78
CA SER A 40 7.56 0.43 12.09
C SER A 40 9.03 0.06 12.13
N LEU A 41 9.52 -0.62 11.10
CA LEU A 41 10.93 -1.00 11.01
C LEU A 41 11.84 0.23 11.03
N LEU A 42 11.47 1.27 10.28
CA LEU A 42 12.25 2.50 10.23
C LEU A 42 12.13 3.30 11.52
N GLN A 43 10.94 3.34 12.11
CA GLN A 43 10.71 4.03 13.38
C GLN A 43 11.55 3.42 14.51
N ASP A 44 11.67 2.11 14.54
CA ASP A 44 12.49 1.42 15.55
C ASP A 44 13.97 1.76 15.42
N GLN A 45 14.42 2.19 14.24
CA GLN A 45 15.79 2.62 14.01
C GLN A 45 15.99 4.11 14.31
N GLY A 46 14.99 4.79 14.85
CA GLY A 46 15.07 6.19 15.24
C GLY A 46 14.88 7.19 14.11
N VAL A 47 14.33 6.77 12.98
CA VAL A 47 14.07 7.65 11.83
C VAL A 47 12.90 8.57 12.14
N ILE A 48 13.04 9.88 11.84
CA ILE A 48 11.97 10.84 12.08
C ILE A 48 10.80 10.63 11.11
N PRO A 49 9.55 10.93 11.53
CA PRO A 49 8.37 10.66 10.70
C PRO A 49 8.41 11.28 9.30
N GLU A 50 8.91 12.51 9.18
CA GLU A 50 9.00 13.20 7.89
C GLU A 50 9.89 12.45 6.90
N LEU A 51 11.00 11.90 7.38
CA LEU A 51 11.92 11.14 6.54
C LEU A 51 11.31 9.79 6.16
N ILE A 52 10.61 9.14 7.10
CA ILE A 52 9.91 7.88 6.82
C ILE A 52 8.92 8.07 5.67
N GLU A 53 8.11 9.14 5.69
CA GLU A 53 7.14 9.37 4.63
C GLU A 53 7.81 9.69 3.29
N GLU A 54 8.94 10.39 3.28
CA GLU A 54 9.71 10.61 2.06
C GLU A 54 10.24 9.29 1.47
N MET A 55 10.59 8.34 2.32
CA MET A 55 11.07 7.02 1.88
C MET A 55 9.94 6.13 1.36
N ILE A 56 8.77 6.17 1.97
CA ILE A 56 7.67 5.26 1.65
C ILE A 56 6.76 5.82 0.55
N GLU A 57 6.42 7.10 0.62
CA GLU A 57 5.47 7.73 -0.30
C GLU A 57 6.10 8.80 -1.19
N GLY A 58 7.30 9.29 -0.85
CA GLY A 58 7.87 10.47 -1.49
C GLY A 58 9.07 10.20 -2.39
N ARG A 59 9.92 11.22 -2.48
CA ARG A 59 11.05 11.27 -3.42
C ARG A 59 12.16 10.28 -3.14
N LEU A 60 12.25 9.72 -1.92
CA LEU A 60 13.29 8.78 -1.55
C LEU A 60 12.89 7.32 -1.76
N LYS A 61 11.72 7.07 -2.30
CA LYS A 61 11.18 5.72 -2.50
C LYS A 61 12.09 4.84 -3.35
N GLU A 62 12.78 5.42 -4.32
CA GLU A 62 13.66 4.69 -5.22
C GLU A 62 15.14 4.95 -4.96
N SER A 63 15.48 5.56 -3.82
CA SER A 63 16.86 5.83 -3.43
C SER A 63 17.37 4.75 -2.48
N PRO A 64 18.54 4.14 -2.75
CA PRO A 64 19.13 3.18 -1.82
C PRO A 64 19.34 3.81 -0.44
N SER A 65 19.06 3.05 0.62
CA SER A 65 19.20 3.53 1.98
C SER A 65 20.09 2.61 2.82
N PRO A 66 21.02 3.16 3.60
CA PRO A 66 21.81 2.34 4.53
C PRO A 66 20.95 1.71 5.61
N LEU A 67 19.78 2.28 5.91
CA LEU A 67 18.83 1.70 6.87
C LEU A 67 18.21 0.40 6.36
N LEU A 68 18.28 0.15 5.06
CA LEU A 68 17.84 -1.07 4.40
C LEU A 68 19.03 -1.82 3.78
N ASN A 69 20.23 -1.59 4.31
CA ASN A 69 21.47 -2.20 3.84
C ASN A 69 21.71 -2.00 2.34
N GLY A 70 21.42 -0.81 1.86
CA GLY A 70 21.65 -0.43 0.46
C GLY A 70 20.49 -0.73 -0.48
N ARG A 71 19.39 -1.30 0.00
CA ARG A 71 18.21 -1.52 -0.81
C ARG A 71 17.32 -0.28 -0.81
N THR A 72 16.44 -0.18 -1.81
CA THR A 72 15.50 0.94 -1.89
C THR A 72 14.24 0.64 -1.06
N PRO A 73 13.55 1.68 -0.56
CA PRO A 73 12.23 1.46 0.05
C PRO A 73 11.25 0.75 -0.89
N ARG A 74 11.28 1.05 -2.19
CA ARG A 74 10.46 0.36 -3.18
C ARG A 74 10.72 -1.14 -3.18
N HIS A 75 12.00 -1.54 -3.17
CA HIS A 75 12.37 -2.96 -3.13
C HIS A 75 11.87 -3.62 -1.84
N ALA A 76 12.04 -2.96 -0.71
CA ALA A 76 11.55 -3.47 0.57
C ALA A 76 10.03 -3.70 0.55
N MET A 77 9.28 -2.74 0.00
CA MET A 77 7.83 -2.87 -0.09
C MET A 77 7.41 -3.98 -1.06
N GLN A 78 8.10 -4.12 -2.20
CA GLN A 78 7.81 -5.18 -3.17
C GLN A 78 8.08 -6.57 -2.60
N THR A 79 9.21 -6.77 -1.94
CA THR A 79 9.55 -8.07 -1.35
C THR A 79 8.63 -8.40 -0.18
N LEU A 80 8.30 -7.43 0.64
CA LEU A 80 7.37 -7.62 1.75
C LEU A 80 5.97 -8.00 1.22
N GLY A 81 5.52 -7.32 0.17
CA GLY A 81 4.21 -7.57 -0.41
C GLY A 81 4.13 -8.90 -1.15
N THR A 82 5.09 -9.20 -2.00
CA THR A 82 5.03 -10.37 -2.88
C THR A 82 5.75 -11.57 -2.29
N GLU A 83 7.04 -11.51 -2.06
CA GLU A 83 7.82 -12.68 -1.64
C GLU A 83 7.42 -13.13 -0.24
N TRP A 84 7.27 -12.21 0.70
CA TRP A 84 6.86 -12.57 2.05
C TRP A 84 5.34 -12.75 2.15
N GLY A 85 4.57 -11.74 1.79
CA GLY A 85 3.12 -11.74 2.01
C GLY A 85 2.38 -12.76 1.16
N ARG A 86 2.53 -12.65 -0.16
CA ARG A 86 1.78 -13.52 -1.08
C ARG A 86 2.39 -14.91 -1.21
N THR A 87 3.70 -15.03 -1.24
CA THR A 87 4.37 -16.31 -1.46
C THR A 87 4.58 -17.09 -0.17
N CYS A 88 5.08 -16.45 0.87
CA CYS A 88 5.42 -17.15 2.11
C CYS A 88 4.23 -17.34 3.06
N ILE A 89 3.26 -16.44 3.05
CA ILE A 89 2.12 -16.53 3.95
C ILE A 89 0.89 -17.05 3.20
N ASP A 90 0.28 -16.24 2.33
CA ASP A 90 -0.89 -16.62 1.57
C ASP A 90 -1.12 -15.62 0.44
N GLU A 91 -1.51 -16.12 -0.74
CA GLU A 91 -1.78 -15.25 -1.89
C GLU A 91 -2.83 -14.19 -1.58
N ASP A 92 -3.77 -14.48 -0.70
CA ASP A 92 -4.85 -13.58 -0.32
C ASP A 92 -4.60 -12.80 0.97
N LEU A 93 -3.36 -12.83 1.50
CA LEU A 93 -3.05 -12.17 2.78
C LEU A 93 -3.49 -10.70 2.81
N TRP A 94 -3.09 -9.93 1.82
CA TRP A 94 -3.38 -8.49 1.79
C TRP A 94 -4.85 -8.21 1.50
N VAL A 95 -5.47 -9.03 0.65
CA VAL A 95 -6.90 -8.93 0.35
C VAL A 95 -7.71 -9.20 1.61
N ASP A 96 -7.41 -10.28 2.32
CA ASP A 96 -8.13 -10.64 3.53
C ASP A 96 -7.95 -9.59 4.62
N ALA A 97 -6.74 -9.07 4.79
CA ALA A 97 -6.47 -8.01 5.74
C ALA A 97 -7.27 -6.74 5.41
N ALA A 98 -7.31 -6.37 4.13
CA ALA A 98 -8.06 -5.21 3.68
C ALA A 98 -9.56 -5.39 3.92
N MET A 99 -10.10 -6.56 3.59
CA MET A 99 -11.53 -6.83 3.76
C MET A 99 -11.94 -6.81 5.24
N ARG A 100 -11.09 -7.29 6.13
CA ARG A 100 -11.35 -7.26 7.57
C ARG A 100 -11.35 -5.84 8.13
N SER A 101 -10.70 -4.89 7.48
CA SER A 101 -10.64 -3.50 7.92
C SER A 101 -11.76 -2.63 7.38
N VAL A 102 -12.56 -3.14 6.42
CA VAL A 102 -13.64 -2.38 5.80
C VAL A 102 -14.83 -2.22 6.77
N SER A 103 -15.33 -1.00 6.90
CA SER A 103 -16.46 -0.69 7.81
C SER A 103 -17.42 0.32 7.20
N GLY A 104 -17.80 0.14 5.93
CA GLY A 104 -18.73 1.03 5.24
C GLY A 104 -18.32 1.19 3.78
N PRO A 105 -18.91 2.17 3.06
CA PRO A 105 -18.54 2.40 1.68
C PRO A 105 -17.04 2.69 1.56
N THR A 106 -16.32 1.86 0.82
CA THR A 106 -14.86 1.92 0.72
C THR A 106 -14.42 1.84 -0.73
N VAL A 107 -13.46 2.66 -1.12
CA VAL A 107 -12.85 2.65 -2.44
C VAL A 107 -11.38 2.28 -2.34
N PHE A 108 -10.95 1.32 -3.17
CA PHE A 108 -9.54 0.93 -3.31
C PHE A 108 -9.05 1.41 -4.67
N ASP A 109 -7.95 2.13 -4.71
CA ASP A 109 -7.36 2.66 -5.94
C ASP A 109 -6.00 2.06 -6.29
N ASP A 110 -5.57 1.03 -5.56
CA ASP A 110 -4.29 0.36 -5.79
C ASP A 110 -4.46 -1.14 -6.12
N CYS A 111 -5.61 -1.52 -6.64
CA CYS A 111 -5.88 -2.91 -7.04
C CYS A 111 -4.99 -3.29 -8.24
N ARG A 112 -4.18 -4.33 -8.11
CA ARG A 112 -3.21 -4.76 -9.13
C ARG A 112 -3.28 -6.23 -9.49
N PHE A 113 -3.86 -7.06 -8.63
CA PHE A 113 -3.92 -8.51 -8.83
C PHE A 113 -5.36 -8.96 -8.99
N PRO A 114 -5.59 -10.05 -9.77
CA PRO A 114 -6.97 -10.53 -10.00
C PRO A 114 -7.73 -10.89 -8.73
N ASN A 115 -7.07 -11.45 -7.72
CA ASN A 115 -7.72 -11.79 -6.46
C ASN A 115 -8.18 -10.54 -5.68
N GLU A 116 -7.49 -9.42 -5.85
CA GLU A 116 -7.93 -8.14 -5.27
C GLU A 116 -9.19 -7.64 -5.93
N ALA A 117 -9.28 -7.75 -7.25
CA ALA A 117 -10.45 -7.34 -8.00
C ALA A 117 -11.67 -8.22 -7.72
N ALA A 118 -11.45 -9.50 -7.41
CA ALA A 118 -12.53 -10.46 -7.15
C ALA A 118 -13.08 -10.39 -5.71
N ALA A 119 -12.38 -9.71 -4.81
CA ALA A 119 -12.74 -9.65 -3.40
C ALA A 119 -14.00 -8.81 -3.09
#